data_5f05a011d1a4df87e847c7f51a4173be
#
_entry.id   5f05a011d1a4df87e847c7f51a4173be
#
_cell.length_a   1.000
_cell.length_b   1.000
_cell.length_c   1.000
_cell.angle_alpha   90.00
_cell.angle_beta   90.00
_cell.angle_gamma   90.00
#
_symmetry.space_group_name_H-M   'P 1'
#
loop_
_entity.id
_entity.type
_entity.pdbx_description
1 polymer ?
#
loop_
_entity_poly.entity_id
_entity_poly.type
_entity_poly.pdbx_seq_one_letter_code
_entity_poly.pdbx_strand_id
1 'polypeptide(L)'
;MPTSASVRLSLIAALDLLVTPVLAHHSFGAIFDVNQPLTLTGTVTKIEWTNPHAHIVIDVKAAAGKNETWVLEGYPPTVLARTGWQRDVTVKVGDTIRGFGWRARDGSNLMHMRETTLASGKRLFFGPPAGTGEGAPVAR
;
A
#
# COMPACT_ATOMS: atom_id res chain seq x y z
N MET A 1 -18.14 -57.10 -50.45
CA MET A 1 -18.76 -55.79 -50.04
C MET A 1 -18.07 -55.29 -48.79
N PRO A 2 -17.16 -54.40 -48.86
CA PRO A 2 -16.55 -53.88 -47.66
C PRO A 2 -17.42 -52.75 -47.08
N THR A 3 -17.78 -52.89 -45.85
CA THR A 3 -18.53 -51.88 -45.07
C THR A 3 -17.63 -50.74 -44.67
N SER A 4 -17.98 -49.56 -45.10
CA SER A 4 -17.31 -48.30 -44.74
C SER A 4 -17.47 -47.98 -43.25
N ALA A 5 -16.42 -48.14 -42.47
CA ALA A 5 -16.39 -47.61 -41.12
C ALA A 5 -16.14 -46.10 -41.17
N SER A 6 -17.19 -45.33 -40.90
CA SER A 6 -17.09 -43.86 -40.76
C SER A 6 -16.39 -43.52 -39.45
N VAL A 7 -15.14 -43.16 -39.53
CA VAL A 7 -14.42 -42.57 -38.40
C VAL A 7 -14.93 -41.17 -38.19
N ARG A 8 -15.77 -40.97 -37.19
CA ARG A 8 -16.16 -39.66 -36.71
C ARG A 8 -15.01 -39.08 -35.85
N LEU A 9 -14.26 -38.23 -36.45
CA LEU A 9 -13.21 -37.48 -35.76
C LEU A 9 -13.92 -36.39 -34.89
N SER A 10 -14.10 -36.70 -33.62
CA SER A 10 -14.58 -35.72 -32.65
C SER A 10 -13.46 -34.75 -32.36
N LEU A 11 -13.55 -33.54 -32.95
CA LEU A 11 -12.66 -32.43 -32.65
C LEU A 11 -13.11 -31.85 -31.30
N ILE A 12 -12.52 -32.31 -30.21
CA ILE A 12 -12.67 -31.65 -28.92
C ILE A 12 -11.73 -30.46 -28.98
N ALA A 13 -12.32 -29.28 -29.25
CA ALA A 13 -11.64 -28.01 -29.06
C ALA A 13 -11.47 -27.83 -27.55
N ALA A 14 -10.31 -28.14 -27.02
CA ALA A 14 -9.91 -27.75 -25.69
C ALA A 14 -9.71 -26.23 -25.72
N LEU A 15 -10.72 -25.51 -25.27
CA LEU A 15 -10.63 -24.09 -25.00
C LEU A 15 -9.88 -23.94 -23.66
N ASP A 16 -8.57 -23.95 -23.73
CA ASP A 16 -7.74 -23.55 -22.61
C ASP A 16 -8.03 -22.09 -22.29
N LEU A 17 -8.97 -21.89 -21.36
CA LEU A 17 -9.14 -20.63 -20.67
C LEU A 17 -7.84 -20.37 -19.90
N LEU A 18 -6.91 -19.68 -20.55
CA LEU A 18 -5.78 -19.03 -19.90
C LEU A 18 -6.37 -17.98 -18.96
N VAL A 19 -6.72 -18.40 -17.74
CA VAL A 19 -6.95 -17.52 -16.62
C VAL A 19 -5.59 -16.94 -16.26
N THR A 20 -5.20 -15.88 -16.96
CA THR A 20 -4.09 -15.06 -16.51
C THR A 20 -4.53 -14.45 -15.19
N PRO A 21 -3.81 -14.67 -14.08
CA PRO A 21 -4.06 -13.92 -12.87
C PRO A 21 -3.84 -12.46 -13.24
N VAL A 22 -4.92 -11.70 -13.32
CA VAL A 22 -4.84 -10.25 -13.36
C VAL A 22 -4.33 -9.86 -11.98
N LEU A 23 -3.02 -9.82 -11.84
CA LEU A 23 -2.36 -9.15 -10.74
C LEU A 23 -2.72 -7.67 -10.91
N ALA A 24 -3.84 -7.29 -10.32
CA ALA A 24 -4.21 -5.89 -10.14
C ALA A 24 -3.25 -5.27 -9.11
N HIS A 25 -1.96 -5.26 -9.42
CA HIS A 25 -1.03 -4.34 -8.83
C HIS A 25 -1.39 -2.98 -9.43
N HIS A 26 -2.29 -2.28 -8.74
CA HIS A 26 -2.41 -0.86 -8.97
C HIS A 26 -1.01 -0.29 -8.79
N SER A 27 -0.42 0.20 -9.89
CA SER A 27 0.91 0.80 -9.79
C SER A 27 0.81 1.95 -8.79
N PHE A 28 1.82 2.11 -7.95
CA PHE A 28 1.89 3.22 -7.00
C PHE A 28 1.48 4.55 -7.65
N GLY A 29 2.02 4.84 -8.83
CA GLY A 29 1.72 6.06 -9.59
C GLY A 29 0.27 6.21 -10.08
N ALA A 30 -0.53 5.15 -10.09
CA ALA A 30 -1.95 5.24 -10.38
C ALA A 30 -2.75 5.79 -9.19
N ILE A 31 -2.30 5.52 -7.98
CA ILE A 31 -3.01 5.89 -6.75
C ILE A 31 -2.40 7.15 -6.12
N PHE A 32 -1.07 7.23 -6.05
CA PHE A 32 -0.38 8.30 -5.33
C PHE A 32 0.37 9.25 -6.27
N ASP A 33 0.46 10.52 -5.89
CA ASP A 33 1.15 11.54 -6.67
C ASP A 33 2.51 11.89 -6.07
N VAL A 34 3.58 11.46 -6.75
CA VAL A 34 4.97 11.77 -6.33
C VAL A 34 5.29 13.27 -6.35
N ASN A 35 4.49 14.06 -7.07
CA ASN A 35 4.66 15.52 -7.12
C ASN A 35 3.88 16.23 -5.99
N GLN A 36 3.16 15.49 -5.16
CA GLN A 36 2.47 15.99 -3.98
C GLN A 36 3.00 15.33 -2.70
N PRO A 37 4.29 15.55 -2.35
CA PRO A 37 4.80 15.11 -1.07
C PRO A 37 4.13 15.90 0.05
N LEU A 38 3.85 15.20 1.15
CA LEU A 38 3.33 15.87 2.34
C LEU A 38 3.92 15.25 3.61
N THR A 39 3.87 16.05 4.66
CA THR A 39 4.22 15.61 6.01
C THR A 39 3.03 15.88 6.91
N LEU A 40 2.59 14.85 7.61
CA LEU A 40 1.50 14.92 8.55
C LEU A 40 2.01 14.60 9.97
N THR A 41 1.50 15.33 10.93
CA THR A 41 1.70 15.01 12.36
C THR A 41 0.33 14.82 12.98
N GLY A 42 0.11 13.69 13.62
CA GLY A 42 -1.19 13.38 14.20
C GLY A 42 -1.11 12.30 15.28
N THR A 43 -2.24 12.12 15.94
CA THR A 43 -2.42 11.11 16.97
C THR A 43 -2.97 9.84 16.34
N VAL A 44 -2.35 8.71 16.62
CA VAL A 44 -2.78 7.39 16.11
C VAL A 44 -4.11 7.01 16.77
N THR A 45 -5.11 6.71 15.94
CA THR A 45 -6.45 6.29 16.38
C THR A 45 -6.75 4.83 16.07
N LYS A 46 -6.08 4.27 15.04
CA LYS A 46 -6.25 2.86 14.65
C LYS A 46 -5.01 2.34 13.97
N ILE A 47 -4.74 1.05 14.12
CA ILE A 47 -3.69 0.33 13.41
C ILE A 47 -4.31 -0.91 12.78
N GLU A 48 -4.18 -1.06 11.46
CA GLU A 48 -4.62 -2.22 10.70
C GLU A 48 -3.38 -2.95 10.18
N TRP A 49 -3.11 -4.10 10.75
CA TRP A 49 -1.93 -4.91 10.43
C TRP A 49 -2.35 -6.09 9.56
N THR A 50 -2.77 -5.80 8.33
CA THR A 50 -3.37 -6.76 7.39
C THR A 50 -2.68 -6.72 6.03
N ASN A 51 -2.76 -7.83 5.28
CA ASN A 51 -2.33 -7.86 3.88
C ASN A 51 -3.44 -7.28 2.98
N PRO A 52 -3.10 -6.69 1.84
CA PRO A 52 -1.77 -6.55 1.25
C PRO A 52 -0.96 -5.37 1.82
N HIS A 53 -1.58 -4.45 2.55
CA HIS A 53 -0.94 -3.25 3.08
C HIS A 53 -1.32 -3.03 4.54
N ALA A 54 -0.34 -2.66 5.37
CA ALA A 54 -0.62 -2.16 6.71
C ALA A 54 -1.09 -0.70 6.63
N HIS A 55 -1.98 -0.31 7.54
CA HIS A 55 -2.46 1.06 7.64
C HIS A 55 -2.34 1.57 9.08
N ILE A 56 -1.97 2.83 9.21
CA ILE A 56 -2.05 3.59 10.45
C ILE A 56 -3.03 4.73 10.21
N VAL A 57 -4.07 4.82 11.03
CA VAL A 57 -5.02 5.94 10.97
C VAL A 57 -4.63 6.95 12.03
N ILE A 58 -4.55 8.21 11.63
CA ILE A 58 -4.20 9.33 12.51
C ILE A 58 -5.24 10.43 12.43
N ASP A 59 -5.44 11.13 13.52
CA ASP A 59 -6.14 12.40 13.57
C ASP A 59 -5.14 13.54 13.55
N VAL A 60 -5.24 14.37 12.51
CA VAL A 60 -4.41 15.56 12.28
C VAL A 60 -5.21 16.79 12.68
N LYS A 61 -4.62 17.70 13.43
CA LYS A 61 -5.25 18.99 13.75
C LYS A 61 -5.18 19.90 12.53
N ALA A 62 -6.33 20.20 11.93
CA ALA A 62 -6.42 21.16 10.85
C ALA A 62 -6.42 22.61 11.39
N ALA A 63 -6.09 23.58 10.53
CA ALA A 63 -5.95 24.99 10.88
C ALA A 63 -7.22 25.63 11.47
N ALA A 64 -8.40 25.06 11.20
CA ALA A 64 -9.69 25.55 11.71
C ALA A 64 -10.13 24.89 13.03
N GLY A 65 -9.23 24.17 13.72
CA GLY A 65 -9.55 23.47 14.98
C GLY A 65 -10.39 22.21 14.83
N LYS A 66 -10.69 21.78 13.60
CA LYS A 66 -11.29 20.49 13.31
C LYS A 66 -10.20 19.45 13.14
N ASN A 67 -10.42 18.23 13.63
CA ASN A 67 -9.54 17.12 13.32
C ASN A 67 -9.89 16.57 11.93
N GLU A 68 -8.88 16.24 11.17
CA GLU A 68 -8.98 15.50 9.93
C GLU A 68 -8.41 14.11 10.14
N THR A 69 -9.20 13.09 9.84
CA THR A 69 -8.74 11.71 9.89
C THR A 69 -8.02 11.37 8.59
N TRP A 70 -6.80 10.84 8.71
CA TRP A 70 -5.96 10.41 7.62
C TRP A 70 -5.62 8.93 7.72
N VAL A 71 -5.59 8.24 6.59
CA VAL A 71 -5.11 6.87 6.47
C VAL A 71 -3.70 6.88 5.89
N LEU A 72 -2.77 6.27 6.59
CA LEU A 72 -1.37 6.15 6.21
C LEU A 72 -1.13 4.70 5.78
N GLU A 73 -0.99 4.46 4.48
CA GLU A 73 -0.73 3.14 3.90
C GLU A 73 0.77 2.87 3.85
N GLY A 74 1.16 1.64 4.13
CA GLY A 74 2.55 1.21 4.07
C GLY A 74 2.73 -0.15 3.41
N TYR A 75 3.86 -0.76 3.68
CA TYR A 75 4.19 -2.10 3.22
C TYR A 75 3.31 -3.18 3.88
N PRO A 76 3.29 -4.39 3.29
CA PRO A 76 2.70 -5.55 3.96
C PRO A 76 3.35 -5.81 5.32
N PRO A 77 2.58 -6.33 6.30
CA PRO A 77 3.07 -6.64 7.64
C PRO A 77 4.34 -7.48 7.68
N THR A 78 4.47 -8.45 6.76
CA THR A 78 5.65 -9.32 6.66
C THR A 78 6.91 -8.57 6.27
N VAL A 79 6.80 -7.53 5.44
CA VAL A 79 7.93 -6.66 5.06
C VAL A 79 8.29 -5.75 6.24
N LEU A 80 7.30 -5.15 6.87
CA LEU A 80 7.50 -4.25 8.01
C LEU A 80 8.19 -4.97 9.18
N ALA A 81 7.79 -6.20 9.48
CA ALA A 81 8.42 -7.00 10.53
C ALA A 81 9.94 -7.21 10.29
N ARG A 82 10.37 -7.33 9.03
CA ARG A 82 11.79 -7.46 8.67
C ARG A 82 12.57 -6.15 8.83
N THR A 83 11.90 -5.02 8.83
CA THR A 83 12.50 -3.68 8.96
C THR A 83 12.42 -3.12 10.37
N GLY A 84 12.08 -3.97 11.35
CA GLY A 84 12.10 -3.61 12.77
C GLY A 84 10.76 -3.16 13.34
N TRP A 85 9.67 -3.25 12.57
CA TRP A 85 8.35 -3.01 13.08
C TRP A 85 7.83 -4.20 13.87
N GLN A 86 7.23 -3.92 15.02
CA GLN A 86 6.52 -4.87 15.84
C GLN A 86 5.10 -4.38 16.03
N ARG A 87 4.14 -5.23 15.68
CA ARG A 87 2.71 -4.93 15.83
C ARG A 87 2.39 -4.50 17.25
N ASP A 88 1.66 -3.40 17.40
CA ASP A 88 1.16 -2.84 18.67
C ASP A 88 2.28 -2.53 19.71
N VAL A 89 3.55 -2.54 19.27
CA VAL A 89 4.73 -2.21 20.08
C VAL A 89 5.44 -0.98 19.55
N THR A 90 5.74 -0.98 18.25
CA THR A 90 6.49 0.13 17.62
C THR A 90 5.69 1.42 17.61
N VAL A 91 4.39 1.33 17.33
CA VAL A 91 3.41 2.41 17.41
C VAL A 91 2.15 1.87 18.06
N LYS A 92 1.50 2.69 18.88
CA LYS A 92 0.28 2.35 19.60
C LYS A 92 -0.78 3.41 19.36
N VAL A 93 -2.04 3.02 19.53
CA VAL A 93 -3.15 3.98 19.59
C VAL A 93 -2.88 4.98 20.72
N GLY A 94 -3.02 6.27 20.42
CA GLY A 94 -2.69 7.38 21.32
C GLY A 94 -1.31 7.98 21.12
N ASP A 95 -0.39 7.29 20.41
CA ASP A 95 0.91 7.86 20.09
C ASP A 95 0.78 9.02 19.10
N THR A 96 1.67 10.01 19.24
CA THR A 96 1.85 11.04 18.21
C THR A 96 2.99 10.63 17.30
N ILE A 97 2.71 10.61 16.00
CA ILE A 97 3.71 10.30 14.97
C ILE A 97 3.76 11.42 13.93
N ARG A 98 4.91 11.53 13.27
CA ARG A 98 5.09 12.38 12.09
C ARG A 98 5.40 11.48 10.90
N GLY A 99 4.50 11.45 9.92
CA GLY A 99 4.64 10.69 8.69
C GLY A 99 5.01 11.58 7.50
N PHE A 100 5.90 11.08 6.66
CA PHE A 100 6.23 11.66 5.35
C PHE A 100 5.86 10.70 4.24
N GLY A 101 5.25 11.20 3.18
CA GLY A 101 4.85 10.39 2.04
C GLY A 101 4.17 11.20 0.94
N TRP A 102 3.31 10.55 0.18
CA TRP A 102 2.63 11.13 -0.99
C TRP A 102 1.12 10.95 -0.90
N ARG A 103 0.42 12.00 -1.24
CA ARG A 103 -1.04 12.03 -1.21
C ARG A 103 -1.65 11.19 -2.34
N ALA A 104 -2.83 10.66 -2.08
CA ALA A 104 -3.65 10.05 -3.12
C ALA A 104 -4.08 11.08 -4.17
N ARG A 105 -4.08 10.65 -5.46
CA ARG A 105 -4.42 11.51 -6.61
C ARG A 105 -5.87 11.98 -6.62
N ASP A 106 -6.76 11.20 -6.01
CA ASP A 106 -8.19 11.53 -5.91
C ASP A 106 -8.49 12.65 -4.89
N GLY A 107 -7.46 13.13 -4.20
CA GLY A 107 -7.59 14.18 -3.20
C GLY A 107 -8.11 13.71 -1.85
N SER A 108 -8.35 12.43 -1.66
CA SER A 108 -8.75 11.87 -0.37
C SER A 108 -7.67 12.04 0.70
N ASN A 109 -8.04 11.84 1.96
CA ASN A 109 -7.11 11.85 3.08
C ASN A 109 -6.43 10.48 3.24
N LEU A 110 -5.85 10.02 2.13
CA LEU A 110 -5.00 8.84 2.04
C LEU A 110 -3.58 9.26 1.66
N MET A 111 -2.61 8.73 2.36
CA MET A 111 -1.19 8.95 2.09
C MET A 111 -0.45 7.61 2.05
N HIS A 112 0.36 7.39 1.03
CA HIS A 112 1.38 6.34 1.10
C HIS A 112 2.53 6.87 1.95
N MET A 113 2.63 6.35 3.17
CA MET A 113 3.66 6.78 4.12
C MET A 113 4.96 6.04 3.86
N ARG A 114 5.98 6.76 3.46
CA ARG A 114 7.33 6.22 3.27
C ARG A 114 8.08 6.07 4.57
N GLU A 115 8.00 7.08 5.42
CA GLU A 115 8.79 7.20 6.62
C GLU A 115 7.96 7.79 7.75
N THR A 116 8.20 7.31 8.95
CA THR A 116 7.64 7.90 10.15
C THR A 116 8.72 8.24 11.17
N THR A 117 8.50 9.31 11.90
CA THR A 117 9.28 9.69 13.09
C THR A 117 8.40 9.51 14.31
N LEU A 118 8.85 8.69 15.23
CA LEU A 118 8.20 8.44 16.51
C LEU A 118 8.43 9.59 17.50
N ALA A 119 7.64 9.66 18.57
CA ALA A 119 7.83 10.65 19.65
C ALA A 119 9.22 10.61 20.28
N SER A 120 9.89 9.44 20.27
CA SER A 120 11.27 9.26 20.71
C SER A 120 12.31 9.88 19.78
N GLY A 121 11.91 10.39 18.62
CA GLY A 121 12.81 10.83 17.54
C GLY A 121 13.32 9.71 16.64
N LYS A 122 13.02 8.45 16.93
CA LYS A 122 13.38 7.33 16.07
C LYS A 122 12.66 7.40 14.74
N ARG A 123 13.42 7.26 13.65
CA ARG A 123 12.88 7.20 12.29
C ARG A 123 12.82 5.76 11.80
N LEU A 124 11.72 5.41 11.16
CA LEU A 124 11.47 4.08 10.60
C LEU A 124 10.83 4.21 9.21
N PHE A 125 11.19 3.31 8.30
CA PHE A 125 10.50 3.20 7.02
C PHE A 125 9.21 2.42 7.18
N PHE A 126 8.14 2.94 6.60
CA PHE A 126 6.84 2.28 6.52
C PHE A 126 6.48 1.89 5.08
N GLY A 127 7.15 2.50 4.13
CA GLY A 127 7.09 2.24 2.70
C GLY A 127 8.49 2.09 2.10
N PRO A 128 8.64 2.09 0.75
CA PRO A 128 9.90 1.89 0.07
C PRO A 128 10.96 2.90 0.52
N PRO A 129 12.21 2.44 0.75
CA PRO A 129 13.35 3.33 0.95
C PRO A 129 13.56 4.25 -0.26
N ALA A 130 14.21 5.39 -0.05
CA ALA A 130 14.59 6.27 -1.15
C ALA A 130 15.39 5.53 -2.21
N GLY A 131 14.97 5.62 -3.47
CA GLY A 131 15.70 5.04 -4.59
C GLY A 131 15.47 3.56 -4.86
N THR A 132 14.63 2.88 -4.07
CA THR A 132 14.32 1.46 -4.27
C THR A 132 12.84 1.26 -4.52
N GLY A 133 12.44 1.17 -5.79
CA GLY A 133 11.09 0.77 -6.16
C GLY A 133 10.12 1.92 -6.44
N GLU A 134 8.88 1.54 -6.64
CA GLU A 134 7.78 2.41 -7.03
C GLU A 134 7.60 3.60 -6.09
N GLY A 135 7.58 4.81 -6.66
CA GLY A 135 7.32 6.04 -5.92
C GLY A 135 8.54 6.75 -5.33
N ALA A 136 9.76 6.25 -5.54
CA ALA A 136 10.94 7.06 -5.25
C ALA A 136 11.10 8.14 -6.31
N PRO A 137 11.27 9.43 -5.96
CA PRO A 137 11.75 10.41 -6.92
C PRO A 137 13.10 9.92 -7.42
N VAL A 138 13.22 9.69 -8.73
CA VAL A 138 14.53 9.51 -9.35
C VAL A 138 15.32 10.79 -9.08
N ALA A 139 16.39 10.68 -8.28
CA ALA A 139 17.34 11.74 -8.14
C ALA A 139 17.88 12.05 -9.55
N ARG A 140 17.59 13.24 -10.04
CA ARG A 140 18.20 13.79 -11.26
C ARG A 140 19.52 14.41 -10.91
#